data_fb3d787bcf6ff6f224bb59359a3613b4
#
_entry.id   fb3d787bcf6ff6f224bb59359a3613b4
#
_cell.length_a   1.000
_cell.length_b   1.000
_cell.length_c   1.000
_cell.angle_alpha   90.00
_cell.angle_beta   90.00
_cell.angle_gamma   90.00
#
_symmetry.space_group_name_H-M   'P 1'
#
loop_
_entity.id
_entity.type
_entity.pdbx_description
1 polymer ?
#
loop_
_entity_poly.entity_id
_entity_poly.type
_entity_poly.pdbx_seq_one_letter_code
_entity_poly.pdbx_strand_id
1 'polypeptide(L)'
;MPALRVLLRVAAVLVFLAGLVLFVFPLRTADWFAWTVVPPMTAVFLGAAYWSSAVLEAAGARSAGWDRARLAVWPVLVFTTLTLGVTLLHLDRFHLGPEHPPLARTAAWAWLVVYAVVPVAMLAAAALQLRAARSPAGPRSRVAPGLPGGLRLLLGGVAAVLGAAGTVLLAVPARAAVLWPWELTPLTGRAVGAWLVGLGVSAALAGAAGAARTARPVAASALVFVLLQVLALLRHGDALGRSPAATAGLAAVLVAVGVAAVWLLVLGRARPPH
;
A
#
# COMPACT_ATOMS: atom_id res chain seq x y z
N MET A 1 -7.05 -8.70 -20.01
CA MET A 1 -7.34 -9.06 -18.59
C MET A 1 -6.62 -10.32 -18.05
N PRO A 2 -6.43 -11.45 -18.79
CA PRO A 2 -5.83 -12.65 -18.17
C PRO A 2 -4.42 -12.40 -17.62
N ALA A 3 -3.51 -11.80 -18.38
CA ALA A 3 -2.15 -11.50 -17.91
C ALA A 3 -2.13 -10.60 -16.67
N LEU A 4 -2.96 -9.55 -16.63
CA LEU A 4 -3.08 -8.66 -15.46
C LEU A 4 -3.58 -9.42 -14.22
N ARG A 5 -4.53 -10.34 -14.37
CA ARG A 5 -5.01 -11.17 -13.26
C ARG A 5 -3.92 -12.09 -12.71
N VAL A 6 -3.12 -12.68 -13.59
CA VAL A 6 -1.97 -13.51 -13.18
C VAL A 6 -0.97 -12.65 -12.42
N LEU A 7 -0.60 -11.50 -12.98
CA LEU A 7 0.34 -10.57 -12.36
C LEU A 7 -0.12 -10.16 -10.95
N LEU A 8 -1.40 -9.76 -10.78
CA LEU A 8 -1.95 -9.39 -9.48
C LEU A 8 -2.03 -10.57 -8.49
N ARG A 9 -2.25 -11.82 -8.98
CA ARG A 9 -2.20 -13.01 -8.10
C ARG A 9 -0.79 -13.27 -7.60
N VAL A 10 0.19 -13.22 -8.50
CA VAL A 10 1.60 -13.39 -8.14
C VAL A 10 2.02 -12.29 -7.16
N ALA A 11 1.69 -11.04 -7.45
CA ALA A 11 1.95 -9.93 -6.55
C ALA A 11 1.32 -10.15 -5.18
N ALA A 12 0.04 -10.55 -5.10
CA ALA A 12 -0.64 -10.83 -3.84
C ALA A 12 0.07 -11.90 -2.99
N VAL A 13 0.61 -12.95 -3.61
CA VAL A 13 1.38 -13.99 -2.92
C VAL A 13 2.71 -13.42 -2.41
N LEU A 14 3.43 -12.68 -3.25
CA LEU A 14 4.72 -12.10 -2.86
C LEU A 14 4.59 -11.09 -1.71
N VAL A 15 3.61 -10.20 -1.78
CA VAL A 15 3.37 -9.24 -0.69
C VAL A 15 2.85 -9.93 0.58
N PHE A 16 2.11 -11.03 0.44
CA PHE A 16 1.69 -11.83 1.60
C PHE A 16 2.90 -12.45 2.31
N LEU A 17 3.85 -13.02 1.57
CA LEU A 17 5.08 -13.60 2.12
C LEU A 17 5.97 -12.53 2.76
N ALA A 18 6.14 -11.37 2.13
CA ALA A 18 6.87 -10.25 2.71
C ALA A 18 6.19 -9.77 4.01
N GLY A 19 4.86 -9.65 4.01
CA GLY A 19 4.09 -9.30 5.20
C GLY A 19 4.25 -10.30 6.32
N LEU A 20 4.33 -11.61 6.02
CA LEU A 20 4.54 -12.66 7.01
C LEU A 20 5.87 -12.47 7.75
N VAL A 21 6.97 -12.27 7.02
CA VAL A 21 8.29 -12.05 7.63
C VAL A 21 8.27 -10.77 8.48
N LEU A 22 7.79 -9.67 7.91
CA LEU A 22 7.85 -8.37 8.56
C LEU A 22 6.89 -8.23 9.75
N PHE A 23 5.69 -8.80 9.68
CA PHE A 23 4.67 -8.62 10.72
C PHE A 23 4.77 -9.66 11.84
N VAL A 24 5.05 -10.92 11.48
CA VAL A 24 5.09 -12.02 12.46
C VAL A 24 6.49 -12.18 13.07
N PHE A 25 7.54 -11.96 12.27
CA PHE A 25 8.93 -12.16 12.65
C PHE A 25 9.79 -10.88 12.54
N PRO A 26 9.36 -9.74 13.13
CA PRO A 26 10.03 -8.44 12.92
C PRO A 26 11.48 -8.42 13.41
N LEU A 27 11.85 -9.31 14.34
CA LEU A 27 13.22 -9.43 14.87
C LEU A 27 14.13 -10.31 14.00
N ARG A 28 13.60 -10.96 12.96
CA ARG A 28 14.35 -11.86 12.07
C ARG A 28 14.66 -11.24 10.70
N THR A 29 14.48 -9.94 10.54
CA THR A 29 14.69 -9.29 9.24
C THR A 29 16.14 -9.35 8.77
N ALA A 30 17.12 -9.39 9.68
CA ALA A 30 18.53 -9.59 9.34
C ALA A 30 18.78 -10.96 8.69
N ASP A 31 18.03 -11.98 9.09
CA ASP A 31 18.25 -13.36 8.64
C ASP A 31 17.33 -13.73 7.45
N TRP A 32 16.12 -13.12 7.35
CA TRP A 32 15.05 -13.62 6.49
C TRP A 32 14.53 -12.60 5.49
N PHE A 33 14.97 -11.36 5.54
CA PHE A 33 14.45 -10.30 4.68
C PHE A 33 15.56 -9.66 3.82
N ALA A 34 15.14 -8.87 2.84
CA ALA A 34 16.05 -8.25 1.87
C ALA A 34 17.03 -7.25 2.47
N TRP A 35 16.69 -6.62 3.59
CA TRP A 35 17.58 -5.76 4.42
C TRP A 35 17.12 -5.83 5.87
N THR A 36 18.00 -5.43 6.80
CA THR A 36 17.66 -5.36 8.22
C THR A 36 16.73 -4.19 8.51
N VAL A 37 15.53 -4.46 9.01
CA VAL A 37 14.52 -3.44 9.35
C VAL A 37 14.53 -3.18 10.85
N VAL A 38 14.95 -2.00 11.23
CA VAL A 38 14.96 -1.53 12.62
C VAL A 38 14.32 -0.14 12.72
N PRO A 39 13.61 0.15 13.82
CA PRO A 39 13.21 -0.75 14.92
C PRO A 39 12.11 -1.75 14.48
N PRO A 40 11.77 -2.76 15.32
CA PRO A 40 10.72 -3.74 15.00
C PRO A 40 9.37 -3.13 14.66
N MET A 41 9.02 -1.98 15.24
CA MET A 41 7.82 -1.22 14.91
C MET A 41 7.74 -0.87 13.43
N THR A 42 8.87 -0.53 12.78
CA THR A 42 8.91 -0.28 11.34
C THR A 42 8.61 -1.55 10.54
N ALA A 43 9.17 -2.69 10.96
CA ALA A 43 8.91 -3.97 10.29
C ALA A 43 7.42 -4.33 10.34
N VAL A 44 6.78 -4.27 11.51
CA VAL A 44 5.34 -4.58 11.64
C VAL A 44 4.46 -3.59 10.91
N PHE A 45 4.83 -2.29 10.87
CA PHE A 45 4.14 -1.27 10.08
C PHE A 45 4.15 -1.62 8.59
N LEU A 46 5.33 -1.92 8.05
CA LEU A 46 5.47 -2.33 6.66
C LEU A 46 4.75 -3.66 6.39
N GLY A 47 4.84 -4.63 7.29
CA GLY A 47 4.15 -5.91 7.20
C GLY A 47 2.63 -5.77 7.12
N ALA A 48 2.05 -4.88 7.92
CA ALA A 48 0.62 -4.54 7.87
C ALA A 48 0.24 -3.92 6.52
N ALA A 49 1.08 -3.04 5.97
CA ALA A 49 0.88 -2.45 4.65
C ALA A 49 0.93 -3.52 3.54
N TYR A 50 1.88 -4.45 3.61
CA TYR A 50 1.99 -5.58 2.68
C TYR A 50 0.75 -6.48 2.73
N TRP A 51 0.27 -6.88 3.91
CA TRP A 51 -0.92 -7.73 4.02
C TRP A 51 -2.19 -7.01 3.57
N SER A 52 -2.30 -5.71 3.83
CA SER A 52 -3.42 -4.93 3.30
C SER A 52 -3.40 -4.86 1.77
N SER A 53 -2.22 -4.71 1.16
CA SER A 53 -2.05 -4.75 -0.30
C SER A 53 -2.41 -6.12 -0.89
N ALA A 54 -2.07 -7.22 -0.21
CA ALA A 54 -2.47 -8.57 -0.64
C ALA A 54 -4.00 -8.69 -0.82
N VAL A 55 -4.78 -8.09 0.09
CA VAL A 55 -6.25 -8.03 -0.02
C VAL A 55 -6.70 -7.26 -1.26
N LEU A 56 -6.09 -6.10 -1.51
CA LEU A 56 -6.41 -5.25 -2.66
C LEU A 56 -6.05 -5.94 -3.99
N GLU A 57 -4.85 -6.52 -4.07
CA GLU A 57 -4.35 -7.21 -5.25
C GLU A 57 -5.16 -8.47 -5.56
N ALA A 58 -5.51 -9.26 -4.53
CA ALA A 58 -6.36 -10.43 -4.67
C ALA A 58 -7.78 -10.05 -5.16
N ALA A 59 -8.33 -8.92 -4.68
CA ALA A 59 -9.60 -8.40 -5.16
C ALA A 59 -9.50 -7.90 -6.61
N GLY A 60 -8.40 -7.20 -6.95
CA GLY A 60 -8.09 -6.77 -8.31
C GLY A 60 -7.98 -7.95 -9.28
N ALA A 61 -7.30 -9.01 -8.87
CA ALA A 61 -7.16 -10.26 -9.67
C ALA A 61 -8.49 -10.97 -9.95
N ARG A 62 -9.46 -10.84 -9.03
CA ARG A 62 -10.82 -11.41 -9.20
C ARG A 62 -11.76 -10.47 -9.97
N SER A 63 -11.35 -9.26 -10.27
CA SER A 63 -12.20 -8.26 -10.92
C SER A 63 -12.54 -8.65 -12.35
N ALA A 64 -13.82 -8.50 -12.72
CA ALA A 64 -14.29 -8.81 -14.08
C ALA A 64 -13.89 -7.74 -15.10
N GLY A 65 -13.76 -6.47 -14.69
CA GLY A 65 -13.52 -5.32 -15.54
C GLY A 65 -12.40 -4.40 -15.05
N TRP A 66 -11.90 -3.57 -15.99
CA TRP A 66 -10.82 -2.62 -15.74
C TRP A 66 -11.17 -1.59 -14.66
N ASP A 67 -12.42 -1.10 -14.60
CA ASP A 67 -12.83 -0.08 -13.62
C ASP A 67 -12.61 -0.48 -12.16
N ARG A 68 -12.69 -1.76 -11.85
CA ARG A 68 -12.36 -2.28 -10.52
C ARG A 68 -10.87 -2.64 -10.41
N ALA A 69 -10.30 -3.28 -11.44
CA ALA A 69 -8.91 -3.70 -11.42
C ALA A 69 -7.94 -2.50 -11.29
N ARG A 70 -8.24 -1.38 -11.94
CA ARG A 70 -7.41 -0.15 -11.88
C ARG A 70 -7.21 0.39 -10.46
N LEU A 71 -8.14 0.12 -9.53
CA LEU A 71 -8.03 0.53 -8.14
C LEU A 71 -6.92 -0.23 -7.38
N ALA A 72 -6.51 -1.40 -7.86
CA ALA A 72 -5.33 -2.11 -7.37
C ALA A 72 -4.09 -1.78 -8.21
N VAL A 73 -4.23 -1.67 -9.52
CA VAL A 73 -3.11 -1.51 -10.45
C VAL A 73 -2.34 -0.21 -10.21
N TRP A 74 -3.02 0.93 -10.11
CA TRP A 74 -2.35 2.23 -9.98
C TRP A 74 -1.60 2.39 -8.65
N PRO A 75 -2.20 2.09 -7.47
CA PRO A 75 -1.46 2.17 -6.21
C PRO A 75 -0.24 1.24 -6.18
N VAL A 76 -0.39 0.01 -6.68
CA VAL A 76 0.72 -0.96 -6.73
C VAL A 76 1.80 -0.51 -7.70
N LEU A 77 1.45 0.02 -8.87
CA LEU A 77 2.42 0.57 -9.82
C LEU A 77 3.21 1.73 -9.21
N VAL A 78 2.53 2.68 -8.57
CA VAL A 78 3.19 3.83 -7.92
C VAL A 78 4.09 3.34 -6.79
N PHE A 79 3.58 2.48 -5.91
CA PHE A 79 4.36 1.92 -4.80
C PHE A 79 5.60 1.17 -5.30
N THR A 80 5.44 0.25 -6.26
CA THR A 80 6.56 -0.58 -6.75
C THR A 80 7.61 0.25 -7.48
N THR A 81 7.19 1.29 -8.23
CA THR A 81 8.11 2.22 -8.89
C THR A 81 8.92 3.03 -7.87
N LEU A 82 8.26 3.59 -6.85
CA LEU A 82 8.93 4.33 -5.79
C LEU A 82 9.87 3.42 -4.99
N THR A 83 9.44 2.20 -4.68
CA THR A 83 10.26 1.22 -3.97
C THR A 83 11.48 0.78 -4.78
N LEU A 84 11.37 0.64 -6.11
CA LEU A 84 12.53 0.44 -6.96
C LEU A 84 13.52 1.59 -6.83
N GLY A 85 13.06 2.84 -6.92
CA GLY A 85 13.91 4.02 -6.73
C GLY A 85 14.60 4.02 -5.36
N VAL A 86 13.86 3.72 -4.30
CA VAL A 86 14.41 3.60 -2.93
C VAL A 86 15.44 2.48 -2.84
N THR A 87 15.17 1.33 -3.45
CA THR A 87 16.11 0.18 -3.49
C THR A 87 17.42 0.56 -4.16
N LEU A 88 17.36 1.21 -5.34
CA LEU A 88 18.55 1.62 -6.08
C LEU A 88 19.38 2.68 -5.35
N LEU A 89 18.73 3.56 -4.59
CA LEU A 89 19.40 4.57 -3.76
C LEU A 89 20.10 4.00 -2.52
N HIS A 90 19.75 2.77 -2.12
CA HIS A 90 20.23 2.15 -0.89
C HIS A 90 20.71 0.71 -1.09
N LEU A 91 21.24 0.38 -2.28
CA LEU A 91 21.73 -0.98 -2.59
C LEU A 91 22.77 -1.48 -1.60
N ASP A 92 23.56 -0.58 -1.02
CA ASP A 92 24.56 -0.85 0.01
C ASP A 92 23.97 -1.40 1.32
N ARG A 93 22.68 -1.27 1.53
CA ARG A 93 21.95 -1.74 2.72
C ARG A 93 21.24 -3.08 2.52
N PHE A 94 21.24 -3.58 1.31
CA PHE A 94 20.58 -4.85 0.98
C PHE A 94 21.53 -6.03 1.18
N HIS A 95 20.99 -7.15 1.63
CA HIS A 95 21.73 -8.39 1.90
C HIS A 95 22.13 -9.12 0.61
N LEU A 96 22.86 -8.46 -0.30
CA LEU A 96 23.22 -9.00 -1.61
C LEU A 96 24.52 -9.81 -1.59
N GLY A 97 25.43 -9.51 -0.65
CA GLY A 97 26.76 -10.09 -0.57
C GLY A 97 26.82 -11.45 0.13
N PRO A 98 27.93 -12.19 -0.04
CA PRO A 98 28.12 -13.53 0.53
C PRO A 98 28.20 -13.55 2.06
N GLU A 99 28.46 -12.43 2.70
CA GLU A 99 28.52 -12.25 4.17
C GLU A 99 27.17 -12.40 4.85
N HIS A 100 26.08 -12.31 4.10
CA HIS A 100 24.72 -12.41 4.64
C HIS A 100 24.19 -13.86 4.62
N PRO A 101 23.26 -14.22 5.53
CA PRO A 101 22.63 -15.54 5.54
C PRO A 101 22.00 -15.90 4.18
N PRO A 102 22.06 -17.17 3.74
CA PRO A 102 21.58 -17.56 2.41
C PRO A 102 20.11 -17.17 2.12
N LEU A 103 19.24 -17.25 3.14
CA LEU A 103 17.84 -16.89 2.98
C LEU A 103 17.66 -15.37 2.79
N ALA A 104 18.37 -14.56 3.59
CA ALA A 104 18.35 -13.09 3.46
C ALA A 104 18.87 -12.66 2.08
N ARG A 105 19.94 -13.30 1.62
CA ARG A 105 20.53 -13.06 0.29
C ARG A 105 19.56 -13.41 -0.84
N THR A 106 18.90 -14.57 -0.75
CA THR A 106 17.88 -14.98 -1.72
C THR A 106 16.71 -13.99 -1.71
N ALA A 107 16.27 -13.55 -0.54
CA ALA A 107 15.21 -12.54 -0.40
C ALA A 107 15.62 -11.20 -1.02
N ALA A 108 16.89 -10.76 -0.85
CA ALA A 108 17.38 -9.51 -1.44
C ALA A 108 17.44 -9.55 -2.97
N TRP A 109 17.94 -10.65 -3.54
CA TRP A 109 17.94 -10.82 -4.99
C TRP A 109 16.55 -10.96 -5.57
N ALA A 110 15.66 -11.73 -4.92
CA ALA A 110 14.24 -11.82 -5.32
C ALA A 110 13.56 -10.45 -5.24
N TRP A 111 13.83 -9.66 -4.20
CA TRP A 111 13.35 -8.29 -4.06
C TRP A 111 13.76 -7.43 -5.25
N LEU A 112 15.04 -7.41 -5.59
CA LEU A 112 15.56 -6.61 -6.68
C LEU A 112 14.91 -6.98 -8.02
N VAL A 113 14.78 -8.29 -8.31
CA VAL A 113 14.11 -8.78 -9.51
C VAL A 113 12.63 -8.37 -9.54
N VAL A 114 11.91 -8.57 -8.45
CA VAL A 114 10.48 -8.23 -8.35
C VAL A 114 10.26 -6.75 -8.60
N TYR A 115 11.01 -5.88 -7.92
CA TYR A 115 10.82 -4.44 -8.06
C TYR A 115 11.38 -3.87 -9.38
N ALA A 116 12.29 -4.56 -10.06
CA ALA A 116 12.70 -4.21 -11.42
C ALA A 116 11.65 -4.62 -12.47
N VAL A 117 11.03 -5.80 -12.31
CA VAL A 117 10.13 -6.39 -13.32
C VAL A 117 8.68 -5.94 -13.15
N VAL A 118 8.17 -5.91 -11.92
CA VAL A 118 6.72 -5.68 -11.68
C VAL A 118 6.24 -4.32 -12.17
N PRO A 119 6.93 -3.18 -11.94
CA PRO A 119 6.48 -1.88 -12.45
C PRO A 119 6.34 -1.87 -13.98
N VAL A 120 7.33 -2.44 -14.68
CA VAL A 120 7.34 -2.52 -16.15
C VAL A 120 6.18 -3.40 -16.64
N ALA A 121 6.00 -4.58 -16.04
CA ALA A 121 4.92 -5.50 -16.40
C ALA A 121 3.54 -4.88 -16.12
N MET A 122 3.38 -4.18 -15.00
CA MET A 122 2.13 -3.48 -14.66
C MET A 122 1.86 -2.32 -15.61
N LEU A 123 2.87 -1.52 -15.95
CA LEU A 123 2.73 -0.43 -16.91
C LEU A 123 2.31 -0.95 -18.29
N ALA A 124 2.96 -2.01 -18.79
CA ALA A 124 2.60 -2.66 -20.04
C ALA A 124 1.16 -3.20 -20.00
N ALA A 125 0.79 -3.91 -18.93
CA ALA A 125 -0.57 -4.43 -18.77
C ALA A 125 -1.61 -3.31 -18.68
N ALA A 126 -1.34 -2.22 -17.97
CA ALA A 126 -2.23 -1.05 -17.90
C ALA A 126 -2.37 -0.37 -19.28
N ALA A 127 -1.27 -0.19 -20.01
CA ALA A 127 -1.30 0.39 -21.35
C ALA A 127 -2.16 -0.42 -22.32
N LEU A 128 -2.05 -1.75 -22.30
CA LEU A 128 -2.90 -2.66 -23.10
C LEU A 128 -4.38 -2.51 -22.73
N GLN A 129 -4.71 -2.40 -21.43
CA GLN A 129 -6.09 -2.23 -20.99
C GLN A 129 -6.66 -0.86 -21.40
N LEU A 130 -5.86 0.20 -21.30
CA LEU A 130 -6.28 1.55 -21.72
C LEU A 130 -6.51 1.63 -23.22
N ARG A 131 -5.68 0.96 -24.03
CA ARG A 131 -5.90 0.85 -25.49
C ARG A 131 -7.20 0.09 -25.81
N ALA A 132 -7.45 -1.02 -25.14
CA ALA A 132 -8.68 -1.80 -25.32
C ALA A 132 -9.93 -1.05 -24.87
N ALA A 133 -9.84 -0.21 -23.83
CA ALA A 133 -10.96 0.59 -23.33
C ALA A 133 -11.31 1.79 -24.24
N ARG A 134 -10.45 2.19 -25.15
CA ARG A 134 -10.71 3.26 -26.14
C ARG A 134 -11.58 2.82 -27.32
N SER A 135 -11.81 1.52 -27.51
CA SER A 135 -12.78 1.01 -28.49
C SER A 135 -14.20 1.47 -28.09
N PRO A 136 -15.08 1.82 -29.06
CA PRO A 136 -16.41 2.34 -28.77
C PRO A 136 -17.16 1.39 -27.82
N ALA A 137 -17.41 1.87 -26.62
CA ALA A 137 -18.09 1.08 -25.60
C ALA A 137 -19.59 0.98 -25.92
N GLY A 138 -20.14 -0.23 -25.75
CA GLY A 138 -21.58 -0.47 -25.73
C GLY A 138 -22.29 0.38 -24.66
N PRO A 139 -23.62 0.22 -24.50
CA PRO A 139 -24.50 1.15 -23.74
C PRO A 139 -23.92 1.46 -22.36
N ARG A 140 -23.82 2.77 -22.05
CA ARG A 140 -23.37 3.26 -20.75
C ARG A 140 -24.26 2.70 -19.65
N SER A 141 -23.68 1.91 -18.74
CA SER A 141 -24.36 1.43 -17.54
C SER A 141 -25.00 2.60 -16.79
N ARG A 142 -26.19 2.37 -16.22
CA ARG A 142 -26.91 3.33 -15.37
C ARG A 142 -25.95 4.03 -14.42
N VAL A 143 -26.05 5.35 -14.35
CA VAL A 143 -25.26 6.18 -13.43
C VAL A 143 -25.58 5.73 -12.00
N ALA A 144 -24.64 5.03 -11.37
CA ALA A 144 -24.78 4.68 -9.97
C ALA A 144 -24.75 5.95 -9.11
N PRO A 145 -25.49 6.00 -7.97
CA PRO A 145 -25.41 7.14 -7.06
C PRO A 145 -23.97 7.41 -6.68
N GLY A 146 -23.54 8.67 -6.84
CA GLY A 146 -22.18 9.10 -6.49
C GLY A 146 -21.92 8.95 -4.99
N LEU A 147 -20.64 8.99 -4.60
CA LEU A 147 -20.26 9.02 -3.19
C LEU A 147 -20.75 10.33 -2.53
N PRO A 148 -21.23 10.27 -1.26
CA PRO A 148 -21.58 11.47 -0.49
C PRO A 148 -20.40 12.47 -0.46
N GLY A 149 -20.70 13.77 -0.53
CA GLY A 149 -19.69 14.84 -0.56
C GLY A 149 -18.73 14.77 0.64
N GLY A 150 -19.26 14.55 1.85
CA GLY A 150 -18.43 14.39 3.06
C GLY A 150 -17.45 13.22 2.98
N LEU A 151 -17.86 12.08 2.41
CA LEU A 151 -16.96 10.94 2.23
C LEU A 151 -15.88 11.23 1.17
N ARG A 152 -16.23 11.92 0.08
CA ARG A 152 -15.24 12.34 -0.93
C ARG A 152 -14.22 13.31 -0.35
N LEU A 153 -14.67 14.25 0.49
CA LEU A 153 -13.80 15.19 1.19
C LEU A 153 -12.86 14.47 2.16
N LEU A 154 -13.39 13.52 2.95
CA LEU A 154 -12.58 12.71 3.86
C LEU A 154 -11.52 11.90 3.11
N LEU A 155 -11.89 11.20 2.03
CA LEU A 155 -10.95 10.43 1.19
C LEU A 155 -9.91 11.35 0.53
N GLY A 156 -10.30 12.55 0.09
CA GLY A 156 -9.40 13.56 -0.45
C GLY A 156 -8.42 14.07 0.59
N GLY A 157 -8.88 14.34 1.82
CA GLY A 157 -8.03 14.73 2.95
C GLY A 157 -7.03 13.64 3.33
N VAL A 158 -7.49 12.39 3.43
CA VAL A 158 -6.61 11.22 3.68
C VAL A 158 -5.56 11.09 2.57
N ALA A 159 -5.97 11.21 1.30
CA ALA A 159 -5.06 11.14 0.17
C ALA A 159 -3.99 12.24 0.22
N ALA A 160 -4.39 13.47 0.52
CA ALA A 160 -3.48 14.61 0.62
C ALA A 160 -2.48 14.45 1.77
N VAL A 161 -2.95 14.06 2.96
CA VAL A 161 -2.09 13.88 4.14
C VAL A 161 -1.08 12.74 3.92
N LEU A 162 -1.55 11.57 3.46
CA LEU A 162 -0.67 10.43 3.20
C LEU A 162 0.31 10.72 2.05
N GLY A 163 -0.16 11.34 0.98
CA GLY A 163 0.67 11.74 -0.16
C GLY A 163 1.75 12.74 0.24
N ALA A 164 1.40 13.78 1.00
CA ALA A 164 2.34 14.79 1.47
C ALA A 164 3.37 14.19 2.44
N ALA A 165 2.91 13.47 3.48
CA ALA A 165 3.81 12.82 4.44
C ALA A 165 4.76 11.81 3.75
N GLY A 166 4.22 11.00 2.83
CA GLY A 166 5.02 10.05 2.05
C GLY A 166 6.04 10.73 1.17
N THR A 167 5.68 11.82 0.47
CA THR A 167 6.60 12.59 -0.38
C THR A 167 7.72 13.23 0.44
N VAL A 168 7.41 13.78 1.62
CA VAL A 168 8.42 14.38 2.51
C VAL A 168 9.39 13.31 3.03
N LEU A 169 8.88 12.12 3.42
CA LEU A 169 9.73 10.99 3.83
C LEU A 169 10.61 10.47 2.68
N LEU A 170 10.13 10.47 1.46
CA LEU A 170 10.93 10.10 0.29
C LEU A 170 12.04 11.11 -0.01
N ALA A 171 11.70 12.41 0.01
CA ALA A 171 12.60 13.47 -0.42
C ALA A 171 13.67 13.81 0.64
N VAL A 172 13.25 13.96 1.90
CA VAL A 172 14.11 14.44 3.00
C VAL A 172 13.96 13.56 4.26
N PRO A 173 14.28 12.23 4.18
CA PRO A 173 13.95 11.26 5.23
C PRO A 173 14.55 11.63 6.59
N ALA A 174 15.77 12.16 6.65
CA ALA A 174 16.41 12.53 7.90
C ALA A 174 15.66 13.65 8.65
N ARG A 175 15.13 14.64 7.93
CA ARG A 175 14.33 15.73 8.54
C ARG A 175 12.92 15.25 8.88
N ALA A 176 12.29 14.47 7.99
CA ALA A 176 10.95 13.94 8.19
C ALA A 176 10.87 12.94 9.35
N ALA A 177 11.93 12.15 9.58
CA ALA A 177 12.00 11.18 10.67
C ALA A 177 11.88 11.83 12.06
N VAL A 178 12.24 13.09 12.22
CA VAL A 178 12.07 13.83 13.50
C VAL A 178 10.58 14.00 13.85
N LEU A 179 9.72 14.10 12.84
CA LEU A 179 8.27 14.25 12.97
C LEU A 179 7.53 12.90 12.93
N TRP A 180 8.26 11.79 12.93
CA TRP A 180 7.67 10.44 12.92
C TRP A 180 7.57 9.88 14.36
N PRO A 181 6.53 9.09 14.69
CA PRO A 181 6.31 8.62 16.08
C PRO A 181 7.41 7.75 16.67
N TRP A 182 8.19 7.07 15.82
CA TRP A 182 9.34 6.22 16.20
C TRP A 182 10.56 6.47 15.31
N GLU A 183 11.67 5.82 15.63
CA GLU A 183 12.91 6.01 14.86
C GLU A 183 12.80 5.42 13.44
N LEU A 184 13.30 6.19 12.47
CA LEU A 184 13.43 5.75 11.08
C LEU A 184 14.86 6.01 10.61
N THR A 185 15.45 4.99 9.97
CA THR A 185 16.65 5.18 9.14
C THR A 185 16.27 5.85 7.81
N PRO A 186 17.22 6.42 7.06
CA PRO A 186 16.91 6.96 5.74
C PRO A 186 16.26 5.97 4.78
N LEU A 187 16.66 4.69 4.80
CA LEU A 187 16.06 3.63 4.00
C LEU A 187 14.63 3.33 4.47
N THR A 188 14.44 3.08 5.76
CA THR A 188 13.11 2.74 6.29
C THR A 188 12.14 3.92 6.19
N GLY A 189 12.62 5.15 6.35
CA GLY A 189 11.82 6.36 6.13
C GLY A 189 11.30 6.46 4.69
N ARG A 190 12.17 6.24 3.72
CA ARG A 190 11.77 6.20 2.30
C ARG A 190 10.85 5.02 1.99
N ALA A 191 11.08 3.84 2.56
CA ALA A 191 10.20 2.69 2.38
C ALA A 191 8.79 2.97 2.93
N VAL A 192 8.67 3.54 4.12
CA VAL A 192 7.41 4.03 4.68
C VAL A 192 6.80 5.10 3.77
N GLY A 193 7.60 6.05 3.28
CA GLY A 193 7.17 7.10 2.36
C GLY A 193 6.55 6.54 1.08
N ALA A 194 7.17 5.54 0.46
CA ALA A 194 6.63 4.88 -0.73
C ALA A 194 5.26 4.23 -0.46
N TRP A 195 5.09 3.59 0.70
CA TRP A 195 3.81 3.04 1.12
C TRP A 195 2.75 4.11 1.34
N LEU A 196 3.08 5.20 2.03
CA LEU A 196 2.14 6.29 2.28
C LEU A 196 1.65 6.92 0.97
N VAL A 197 2.53 7.14 0.00
CA VAL A 197 2.13 7.63 -1.33
C VAL A 197 1.20 6.64 -2.02
N GLY A 198 1.52 5.34 -2.01
CA GLY A 198 0.66 4.30 -2.58
C GLY A 198 -0.73 4.24 -1.93
N LEU A 199 -0.81 4.33 -0.61
CA LEU A 199 -2.06 4.40 0.15
C LEU A 199 -2.84 5.69 -0.15
N GLY A 200 -2.14 6.83 -0.29
CA GLY A 200 -2.73 8.10 -0.70
C GLY A 200 -3.37 8.02 -2.09
N VAL A 201 -2.67 7.40 -3.06
CA VAL A 201 -3.22 7.13 -4.39
C VAL A 201 -4.45 6.22 -4.32
N SER A 202 -4.42 5.20 -3.45
CA SER A 202 -5.56 4.31 -3.23
C SER A 202 -6.79 5.07 -2.71
N ALA A 203 -6.60 5.97 -1.74
CA ALA A 203 -7.67 6.82 -1.19
C ALA A 203 -8.23 7.79 -2.25
N ALA A 204 -7.36 8.44 -3.03
CA ALA A 204 -7.77 9.34 -4.11
C ALA A 204 -8.62 8.62 -5.17
N LEU A 205 -8.17 7.42 -5.59
CA LEU A 205 -8.91 6.61 -6.57
C LEU A 205 -10.24 6.10 -6.00
N ALA A 206 -10.31 5.77 -4.71
CA ALA A 206 -11.57 5.41 -4.05
C ALA A 206 -12.55 6.59 -4.07
N GLY A 207 -12.09 7.81 -3.78
CA GLY A 207 -12.89 9.03 -3.87
C GLY A 207 -13.39 9.35 -5.28
N ALA A 208 -12.58 9.00 -6.30
CA ALA A 208 -12.92 9.18 -7.72
C ALA A 208 -13.70 8.01 -8.34
N ALA A 209 -13.97 6.93 -7.59
CA ALA A 209 -14.55 5.70 -8.14
C ALA A 209 -16.02 5.81 -8.57
N GLY A 210 -16.71 6.93 -8.28
CA GLY A 210 -18.09 7.19 -8.66
C GLY A 210 -19.14 6.37 -7.90
N ALA A 211 -18.81 5.16 -7.43
CA ALA A 211 -19.74 4.30 -6.70
C ALA A 211 -19.04 3.55 -5.55
N ALA A 212 -19.67 3.48 -4.39
CA ALA A 212 -19.13 2.79 -3.22
C ALA A 212 -18.84 1.31 -3.47
N ARG A 213 -19.66 0.62 -4.26
CA ARG A 213 -19.42 -0.79 -4.65
C ARG A 213 -18.11 -1.00 -5.39
N THR A 214 -17.70 -0.05 -6.21
CA THR A 214 -16.45 -0.11 -6.96
C THR A 214 -15.27 0.05 -6.02
N ALA A 215 -15.36 0.93 -5.01
CA ALA A 215 -14.31 1.20 -4.02
C ALA A 215 -14.25 0.17 -2.86
N ARG A 216 -15.21 -0.77 -2.74
CA ARG A 216 -15.21 -1.79 -1.67
C ARG A 216 -13.89 -2.53 -1.47
N PRO A 217 -13.16 -2.96 -2.51
CA PRO A 217 -11.87 -3.62 -2.33
C PRO A 217 -10.84 -2.73 -1.63
N VAL A 218 -10.82 -1.43 -1.98
CA VAL A 218 -9.95 -0.45 -1.32
C VAL A 218 -10.34 -0.29 0.15
N ALA A 219 -11.64 -0.20 0.44
CA ALA A 219 -12.15 -0.10 1.80
C ALA A 219 -11.81 -1.34 2.65
N ALA A 220 -11.93 -2.55 2.08
CA ALA A 220 -11.55 -3.78 2.77
C ALA A 220 -10.04 -3.83 3.08
N SER A 221 -9.21 -3.47 2.10
CA SER A 221 -7.76 -3.34 2.28
C SER A 221 -7.40 -2.31 3.35
N ALA A 222 -8.01 -1.12 3.31
CA ALA A 222 -7.80 -0.06 4.28
C ALA A 222 -8.21 -0.48 5.70
N LEU A 223 -9.32 -1.20 5.86
CA LEU A 223 -9.75 -1.72 7.16
C LEU A 223 -8.75 -2.75 7.70
N VAL A 224 -8.26 -3.67 6.86
CA VAL A 224 -7.20 -4.62 7.25
C VAL A 224 -5.95 -3.88 7.67
N PHE A 225 -5.54 -2.84 6.93
CA PHE A 225 -4.40 -2.00 7.30
C PHE A 225 -4.58 -1.40 8.70
N VAL A 226 -5.72 -0.75 8.96
CA VAL A 226 -6.00 -0.12 10.27
C VAL A 226 -5.99 -1.13 11.39
N LEU A 227 -6.65 -2.28 11.23
CA LEU A 227 -6.70 -3.32 12.26
C LEU A 227 -5.31 -3.87 12.58
N LEU A 228 -4.50 -4.12 11.55
CA LEU A 228 -3.13 -4.58 11.73
C LEU A 228 -2.22 -3.49 12.33
N GLN A 229 -2.42 -2.21 11.99
CA GLN A 229 -1.68 -1.12 12.64
C GLN A 229 -2.06 -0.97 14.12
N VAL A 230 -3.34 -1.11 14.48
CA VAL A 230 -3.75 -1.15 15.88
C VAL A 230 -3.06 -2.32 16.61
N LEU A 231 -3.04 -3.51 16.02
CA LEU A 231 -2.33 -4.66 16.60
C LEU A 231 -0.82 -4.41 16.70
N ALA A 232 -0.20 -3.77 15.71
CA ALA A 232 1.21 -3.38 15.74
C ALA A 232 1.50 -2.41 16.91
N LEU A 233 0.64 -1.41 17.09
CA LEU A 233 0.75 -0.44 18.20
C LEU A 233 0.58 -1.10 19.57
N LEU A 234 -0.32 -2.07 19.70
CA LEU A 234 -0.50 -2.83 20.94
C LEU A 234 0.71 -3.73 21.26
N ARG A 235 1.41 -4.25 20.25
CA ARG A 235 2.57 -5.14 20.42
C ARG A 235 3.90 -4.40 20.62
N HIS A 236 4.04 -3.21 20.05
CA HIS A 236 5.30 -2.46 19.98
C HIS A 236 5.10 -0.98 20.31
N GLY A 237 4.09 -0.66 21.12
CA GLY A 237 3.77 0.71 21.50
C GLY A 237 4.85 1.40 22.36
N ASP A 238 5.72 0.63 22.97
CA ASP A 238 6.93 1.08 23.69
C ASP A 238 7.92 1.84 22.78
N ALA A 239 7.89 1.54 21.47
CA ALA A 239 8.67 2.29 20.48
C ALA A 239 8.14 3.70 20.21
N LEU A 240 6.91 4.01 20.63
CA LEU A 240 6.26 5.32 20.48
C LEU A 240 6.71 6.25 21.61
N GLY A 241 7.67 7.05 21.41
CA GLY A 241 8.14 7.94 22.50
C GLY A 241 8.73 9.25 22.00
N ARG A 242 8.94 9.35 20.70
CA ARG A 242 9.66 10.47 20.12
C ARG A 242 8.90 11.79 20.13
N SER A 243 7.60 11.75 19.88
CA SER A 243 6.75 12.93 19.82
C SER A 243 5.29 12.57 20.09
N PRO A 244 4.69 13.06 21.18
CA PRO A 244 3.26 12.89 21.42
C PRO A 244 2.39 13.43 20.29
N ALA A 245 2.78 14.54 19.67
CA ALA A 245 2.06 15.14 18.54
C ALA A 245 2.09 14.22 17.30
N ALA A 246 3.25 13.59 16.99
CA ALA A 246 3.36 12.65 15.87
C ALA A 246 2.52 11.38 16.13
N THR A 247 2.51 10.88 17.37
CA THR A 247 1.69 9.75 17.78
C THR A 247 0.19 10.07 17.65
N ALA A 248 -0.23 11.25 18.11
CA ALA A 248 -1.61 11.72 17.94
C ALA A 248 -1.97 11.89 16.44
N GLY A 249 -1.06 12.40 15.63
CA GLY A 249 -1.22 12.51 14.18
C GLY A 249 -1.41 11.15 13.50
N LEU A 250 -0.60 10.16 13.86
CA LEU A 250 -0.77 8.78 13.38
C LEU A 250 -2.14 8.21 13.77
N ALA A 251 -2.53 8.36 15.04
CA ALA A 251 -3.84 7.91 15.52
C ALA A 251 -4.98 8.58 14.76
N ALA A 252 -4.92 9.90 14.56
CA ALA A 252 -5.92 10.64 13.79
C ALA A 252 -6.04 10.15 12.34
N VAL A 253 -4.91 9.88 11.67
CA VAL A 253 -4.89 9.31 10.31
C VAL A 253 -5.51 7.91 10.29
N LEU A 254 -5.16 7.04 11.25
CA LEU A 254 -5.74 5.68 11.34
C LEU A 254 -7.25 5.73 11.57
N VAL A 255 -7.72 6.63 12.44
CA VAL A 255 -9.16 6.85 12.66
C VAL A 255 -9.83 7.34 11.38
N ALA A 256 -9.27 8.34 10.69
CA ALA A 256 -9.83 8.87 9.45
C ALA A 256 -9.91 7.80 8.35
N VAL A 257 -8.87 6.98 8.19
CA VAL A 257 -8.84 5.85 7.25
C VAL A 257 -9.88 4.80 7.63
N GLY A 258 -9.99 4.45 8.92
CA GLY A 258 -10.97 3.50 9.43
C GLY A 258 -12.41 3.96 9.20
N VAL A 259 -12.72 5.21 9.52
CA VAL A 259 -14.04 5.82 9.28
C VAL A 259 -14.38 5.80 7.80
N ALA A 260 -13.47 6.22 6.93
CA ALA A 260 -13.69 6.20 5.49
C ALA A 260 -13.93 4.78 4.97
N ALA A 261 -13.15 3.80 5.45
CA ALA A 261 -13.28 2.40 5.06
C ALA A 261 -14.63 1.81 5.48
N VAL A 262 -15.04 1.99 6.74
CA VAL A 262 -16.34 1.52 7.25
C VAL A 262 -17.48 2.18 6.49
N TRP A 263 -17.43 3.49 6.28
CA TRP A 263 -18.46 4.22 5.54
C TRP A 263 -18.62 3.70 4.11
N LEU A 264 -17.51 3.49 3.38
CA LEU A 264 -17.52 2.87 2.04
C LEU A 264 -18.11 1.46 2.05
N LEU A 265 -17.76 0.64 3.06
CA LEU A 265 -18.26 -0.73 3.16
C LEU A 265 -19.77 -0.77 3.41
N VAL A 266 -20.28 0.09 4.28
CA VAL A 266 -21.73 0.21 4.58
C VAL A 266 -22.49 0.65 3.34
N LEU A 267 -22.07 1.73 2.68
CA LEU A 267 -22.70 2.20 1.44
C LEU A 267 -22.65 1.15 0.32
N GLY A 268 -21.54 0.41 0.22
CA GLY A 268 -21.39 -0.62 -0.78
C GLY A 268 -22.24 -1.89 -0.54
N ARG A 269 -22.84 -2.05 0.66
CA ARG A 269 -23.77 -3.14 0.99
C ARG A 269 -25.22 -2.79 0.67
N ALA A 270 -25.57 -1.53 0.65
CA ALA A 270 -26.92 -1.09 0.36
C ALA A 270 -27.35 -1.58 -1.04
N ARG A 271 -28.47 -2.32 -1.10
CA ARG A 271 -29.10 -2.71 -2.37
C ARG A 271 -29.65 -1.44 -3.03
N PRO A 272 -29.58 -1.30 -4.38
CA PRO A 272 -30.34 -0.23 -5.04
C PRO A 272 -31.81 -0.43 -4.71
N PRO A 273 -32.56 0.64 -4.48
CA PRO A 273 -34.02 0.54 -4.44
C PRO A 273 -34.49 -0.07 -5.77
N HIS A 274 -35.45 -0.98 -5.68
CA HIS A 274 -36.07 -1.70 -6.81
C HIS A 274 -36.75 -0.75 -7.77
#